data_65145060f1501e44929b5a80e4e3d1d0
#
_entry.id   65145060f1501e44929b5a80e4e3d1d0
#
_cell.length_a   1.000
_cell.length_b   1.000
_cell.length_c   1.000
_cell.angle_alpha   90.00
_cell.angle_beta   90.00
_cell.angle_gamma   90.00
#
_symmetry.space_group_name_H-M   'P 1'
#
loop_
_entity.id
_entity.type
_entity.pdbx_description
1 polymer ?
#
loop_
_entity_poly.entity_id
_entity_poly.type
_entity_poly.pdbx_seq_one_letter_code
_entity_poly.pdbx_strand_id
1 'polypeptide(L)'
;VNKVFATHGKIYEATASQMFGVPFELIKKGNPEYELRQRGKVATLALGYQGGVGALVAMGADKMGLSEDEMTEIVDKWRGANPNIVKLWYGLNRACIKALQTGKDQEIRGLRIRYECEAIYGQSFLTIQLPSGRKLFYPKPYIKDNQFDKPAIHFFSQKNTKWYPESTYGGKLTENCVQAIARDCLADLLIKLDSRLKSH
;
A
#
# COMPACT_ATOMS: atom_id res chain seq x y z
N VAL A 1 -11.38 8.97 -2.19
CA VAL A 1 -11.14 7.75 -2.98
C VAL A 1 -12.45 7.01 -3.22
N ASN A 2 -13.17 6.52 -2.21
CA ASN A 2 -14.40 5.73 -2.38
C ASN A 2 -15.45 6.45 -3.22
N LYS A 3 -15.69 7.76 -2.97
CA LYS A 3 -16.64 8.57 -3.76
C LYS A 3 -16.23 8.62 -5.24
N VAL A 4 -14.96 8.75 -5.55
CA VAL A 4 -14.43 8.78 -6.93
C VAL A 4 -14.75 7.47 -7.64
N PHE A 5 -14.46 6.32 -7.02
CA PHE A 5 -14.75 5.02 -7.62
C PHE A 5 -16.25 4.71 -7.72
N ALA A 6 -17.06 5.19 -6.78
CA ALA A 6 -18.50 5.04 -6.81
C ALA A 6 -19.19 5.88 -7.92
N THR A 7 -18.51 6.92 -8.45
CA THR A 7 -19.07 7.81 -9.48
C THR A 7 -18.49 7.57 -10.86
N HIS A 8 -17.22 7.84 -11.06
CA HIS A 8 -16.60 7.87 -12.40
C HIS A 8 -15.27 7.12 -12.52
N GLY A 9 -14.66 6.70 -11.40
CA GLY A 9 -13.39 5.95 -11.37
C GLY A 9 -12.12 6.70 -11.79
N LYS A 10 -12.21 7.99 -12.13
CA LYS A 10 -11.08 8.81 -12.63
C LYS A 10 -10.20 9.29 -11.49
N ILE A 11 -9.50 8.37 -10.84
CA ILE A 11 -8.70 8.68 -9.63
C ILE A 11 -7.49 9.58 -9.94
N TYR A 12 -6.88 9.46 -11.10
CA TYR A 12 -5.70 10.24 -11.48
C TYR A 12 -6.05 11.71 -11.71
N GLU A 13 -7.17 11.96 -12.39
CA GLU A 13 -7.71 13.30 -12.61
C GLU A 13 -8.14 13.93 -11.28
N ALA A 14 -8.81 13.17 -10.41
CA ALA A 14 -9.20 13.64 -9.10
C ALA A 14 -7.99 13.98 -8.21
N THR A 15 -6.94 13.14 -8.25
CA THR A 15 -5.68 13.40 -7.54
C THR A 15 -4.99 14.65 -8.08
N ALA A 16 -4.91 14.81 -9.40
CA ALA A 16 -4.32 16.00 -10.03
C ALA A 16 -5.11 17.27 -9.66
N SER A 17 -6.43 17.24 -9.71
CA SER A 17 -7.29 18.35 -9.28
C SER A 17 -7.00 18.78 -7.84
N GLN A 18 -6.88 17.84 -6.91
CA GLN A 18 -6.55 18.12 -5.51
C GLN A 18 -5.15 18.71 -5.33
N MET A 19 -4.18 18.21 -6.08
CA MET A 19 -2.76 18.62 -5.93
C MET A 19 -2.50 20.02 -6.52
N PHE A 20 -3.11 20.30 -7.67
CA PHE A 20 -2.80 21.52 -8.43
C PHE A 20 -3.89 22.60 -8.31
N GLY A 21 -4.99 22.32 -7.60
CA GLY A 21 -6.10 23.27 -7.46
C GLY A 21 -6.87 23.54 -8.76
N VAL A 22 -6.69 22.68 -9.77
CA VAL A 22 -7.36 22.81 -11.07
C VAL A 22 -8.70 22.12 -11.03
N PRO A 23 -9.80 22.73 -11.52
CA PRO A 23 -11.10 22.07 -11.59
C PRO A 23 -11.03 20.74 -12.34
N PHE A 24 -11.64 19.70 -11.75
CA PHE A 24 -11.63 18.35 -12.27
C PHE A 24 -12.12 18.25 -13.74
N GLU A 25 -13.10 19.08 -14.10
CA GLU A 25 -13.71 19.12 -15.43
C GLU A 25 -12.75 19.58 -16.52
N LEU A 26 -11.69 20.33 -16.16
CA LEU A 26 -10.66 20.78 -17.09
C LEU A 26 -9.62 19.70 -17.38
N ILE A 27 -9.42 18.74 -16.47
CA ILE A 27 -8.42 17.66 -16.62
C ILE A 27 -9.01 16.54 -17.51
N LYS A 28 -9.32 16.89 -18.75
CA LYS A 28 -9.87 15.97 -19.76
C LYS A 28 -9.12 16.04 -21.07
N LYS A 29 -9.17 14.94 -21.82
CA LYS A 29 -8.52 14.85 -23.13
C LYS A 29 -9.00 15.97 -24.05
N GLY A 30 -8.06 16.67 -24.65
CA GLY A 30 -8.29 17.84 -25.52
C GLY A 30 -8.03 19.19 -24.84
N ASN A 31 -7.91 19.26 -23.52
CA ASN A 31 -7.53 20.47 -22.79
C ASN A 31 -6.03 20.47 -22.46
N PRO A 32 -5.37 21.63 -22.34
CA PRO A 32 -3.98 21.74 -21.90
C PRO A 32 -3.74 21.09 -20.51
N GLU A 33 -4.71 21.22 -19.60
CA GLU A 33 -4.65 20.70 -18.25
C GLU A 33 -4.63 19.18 -18.19
N TYR A 34 -4.87 18.49 -19.30
CA TYR A 34 -4.84 17.02 -19.34
C TYR A 34 -3.46 16.43 -19.02
N GLU A 35 -2.38 17.18 -19.22
CA GLU A 35 -1.03 16.77 -18.81
C GLU A 35 -0.93 16.53 -17.30
N LEU A 36 -1.69 17.28 -16.50
CA LEU A 36 -1.74 17.11 -15.04
C LEU A 36 -2.23 15.73 -14.63
N ARG A 37 -3.00 15.05 -15.49
CA ARG A 37 -3.41 13.67 -15.25
C ARG A 37 -2.22 12.71 -15.09
N GLN A 38 -1.16 12.90 -15.89
CA GLN A 38 0.03 12.06 -15.76
C GLN A 38 0.75 12.32 -14.44
N ARG A 39 0.83 13.57 -13.99
CA ARG A 39 1.37 13.93 -12.67
C ARG A 39 0.50 13.33 -11.54
N GLY A 40 -0.81 13.40 -11.66
CA GLY A 40 -1.76 12.75 -10.74
C GLY A 40 -1.63 11.24 -10.69
N LYS A 41 -1.36 10.58 -11.84
CA LYS A 41 -1.08 9.15 -11.92
C LYS A 41 0.20 8.79 -11.16
N VAL A 42 1.30 9.50 -11.42
CA VAL A 42 2.59 9.31 -10.75
C VAL A 42 2.42 9.47 -9.24
N ALA A 43 1.78 10.54 -8.79
CA ALA A 43 1.54 10.78 -7.38
C ALA A 43 0.69 9.67 -6.73
N THR A 44 -0.40 9.26 -7.35
CA THR A 44 -1.27 8.20 -6.83
C THR A 44 -0.51 6.89 -6.64
N LEU A 45 0.30 6.50 -7.61
CA LEU A 45 1.03 5.23 -7.59
C LEU A 45 2.26 5.29 -6.67
N ALA A 46 3.02 6.40 -6.69
CA ALA A 46 4.21 6.56 -5.86
C ALA A 46 3.86 6.72 -4.37
N LEU A 47 2.84 7.53 -4.06
CA LEU A 47 2.54 7.95 -2.69
C LEU A 47 1.55 7.01 -1.96
N GLY A 48 0.80 6.20 -2.69
CA GLY A 48 -0.23 5.31 -2.12
C GLY A 48 0.29 4.33 -1.08
N TYR A 49 1.55 3.97 -1.14
CA TYR A 49 2.22 3.00 -0.26
C TYR A 49 3.41 3.60 0.50
N GLN A 50 3.21 4.80 1.06
CA GLN A 50 4.17 5.51 1.91
C GLN A 50 5.42 6.02 1.15
N GLY A 51 5.36 6.14 -0.18
CA GLY A 51 6.43 6.78 -0.95
C GLY A 51 6.60 8.25 -0.56
N GLY A 52 7.78 8.79 -0.86
CA GLY A 52 8.16 10.18 -0.71
C GLY A 52 8.74 10.71 -2.02
N VAL A 53 9.54 11.77 -1.94
CA VAL A 53 10.22 12.40 -3.09
C VAL A 53 11.00 11.37 -3.91
N GLY A 54 11.78 10.50 -3.27
CA GLY A 54 12.53 9.45 -3.97
C GLY A 54 11.66 8.50 -4.80
N ALA A 55 10.42 8.21 -4.35
CA ALA A 55 9.49 7.40 -5.13
C ALA A 55 8.92 8.16 -6.34
N LEU A 56 8.70 9.47 -6.21
CA LEU A 56 8.30 10.34 -7.33
C LEU A 56 9.41 10.40 -8.39
N VAL A 57 10.65 10.59 -7.97
CA VAL A 57 11.84 10.58 -8.85
C VAL A 57 11.96 9.22 -9.57
N ALA A 58 11.85 8.12 -8.84
CA ALA A 58 11.90 6.77 -9.43
C ALA A 58 10.81 6.53 -10.49
N MET A 59 9.69 7.24 -10.40
CA MET A 59 8.61 7.22 -11.40
C MET A 59 8.73 8.32 -12.47
N GLY A 60 9.85 9.04 -12.50
CA GLY A 60 10.17 10.00 -13.55
C GLY A 60 9.59 11.40 -13.34
N ALA A 61 9.26 11.80 -12.12
CA ALA A 61 8.75 13.14 -11.81
C ALA A 61 9.77 14.24 -12.13
N ASP A 62 11.05 13.97 -11.93
CA ASP A 62 12.17 14.82 -12.32
C ASP A 62 12.22 15.07 -13.84
N LYS A 63 11.99 14.02 -14.63
CA LYS A 63 11.91 14.11 -16.11
C LYS A 63 10.68 14.86 -16.61
N MET A 64 9.68 15.06 -15.76
CA MET A 64 8.51 15.91 -16.02
C MET A 64 8.76 17.37 -15.63
N GLY A 65 9.98 17.73 -15.25
CA GLY A 65 10.39 19.10 -14.90
C GLY A 65 9.96 19.54 -13.50
N LEU A 66 9.64 18.60 -12.58
CA LEU A 66 9.34 18.93 -11.19
C LEU A 66 10.65 19.09 -10.39
N SER A 67 10.77 20.21 -9.69
CA SER A 67 11.84 20.45 -8.72
C SER A 67 11.64 19.61 -7.45
N GLU A 68 12.69 19.50 -6.63
CA GLU A 68 12.62 18.77 -5.36
C GLU A 68 11.63 19.41 -4.38
N ASP A 69 11.58 20.75 -4.34
CA ASP A 69 10.63 21.49 -3.52
C ASP A 69 9.19 21.24 -3.96
N GLU A 70 8.90 21.28 -5.25
CA GLU A 70 7.58 20.94 -5.80
C GLU A 70 7.20 19.49 -5.49
N MET A 71 8.12 18.55 -5.59
CA MET A 71 7.88 17.16 -5.24
C MET A 71 7.59 16.99 -3.74
N THR A 72 8.27 17.74 -2.88
CA THR A 72 8.02 17.76 -1.43
C THR A 72 6.61 18.29 -1.13
N GLU A 73 6.23 19.41 -1.76
CA GLU A 73 4.88 19.98 -1.63
C GLU A 73 3.79 18.99 -2.09
N ILE A 74 4.04 18.27 -3.20
CA ILE A 74 3.14 17.23 -3.71
C ILE A 74 2.95 16.10 -2.68
N VAL A 75 4.02 15.63 -2.05
CA VAL A 75 3.98 14.61 -1.01
C VAL A 75 3.11 15.08 0.16
N ASP A 76 3.32 16.30 0.62
CA ASP A 76 2.59 16.85 1.78
C ASP A 76 1.11 17.08 1.48
N LYS A 77 0.80 17.66 0.33
CA LYS A 77 -0.58 17.84 -0.14
C LYS A 77 -1.31 16.50 -0.28
N TRP A 78 -0.64 15.50 -0.88
CA TRP A 78 -1.25 14.18 -1.04
C TRP A 78 -1.53 13.50 0.31
N ARG A 79 -0.58 13.55 1.24
CA ARG A 79 -0.74 12.99 2.59
C ARG A 79 -1.83 13.70 3.38
N GLY A 80 -1.89 15.02 3.30
CA GLY A 80 -2.95 15.84 3.89
C GLY A 80 -4.34 15.50 3.35
N ALA A 81 -4.46 15.27 2.04
CA ALA A 81 -5.70 14.86 1.39
C ALA A 81 -6.12 13.41 1.69
N ASN A 82 -5.18 12.55 2.11
CA ASN A 82 -5.42 11.12 2.35
C ASN A 82 -5.05 10.65 3.78
N PRO A 83 -5.51 11.32 4.84
CA PRO A 83 -5.07 11.07 6.22
C PRO A 83 -5.39 9.65 6.71
N ASN A 84 -6.46 9.02 6.21
CA ASN A 84 -6.84 7.66 6.58
C ASN A 84 -5.87 6.61 6.01
N ILE A 85 -5.32 6.85 4.83
CA ILE A 85 -4.31 5.97 4.22
C ILE A 85 -3.02 6.10 5.03
N VAL A 86 -2.60 7.32 5.34
CA VAL A 86 -1.41 7.59 6.18
C VAL A 86 -1.54 6.94 7.56
N LYS A 87 -2.71 7.06 8.20
CA LYS A 87 -2.99 6.41 9.49
C LYS A 87 -2.91 4.89 9.39
N LEU A 88 -3.32 4.30 8.27
CA LEU A 88 -3.25 2.86 8.06
C LEU A 88 -1.79 2.38 7.97
N TRP A 89 -0.93 3.04 7.21
CA TRP A 89 0.49 2.65 7.11
C TRP A 89 1.16 2.60 8.49
N TYR A 90 1.08 3.71 9.21
CA TYR A 90 1.72 3.80 10.53
C TYR A 90 1.05 2.90 11.57
N GLY A 91 -0.27 2.76 11.50
CA GLY A 91 -1.03 1.88 12.38
C GLY A 91 -0.66 0.41 12.19
N LEU A 92 -0.59 -0.04 10.94
CA LEU A 92 -0.22 -1.43 10.61
C LEU A 92 1.23 -1.74 11.02
N ASN A 93 2.15 -0.81 10.75
CA ASN A 93 3.54 -0.96 11.18
C ASN A 93 3.66 -1.10 12.70
N ARG A 94 3.00 -0.20 13.46
CA ARG A 94 3.00 -0.27 14.94
C ARG A 94 2.37 -1.56 15.45
N ALA A 95 1.27 -2.02 14.85
CA ALA A 95 0.61 -3.25 15.25
C ALA A 95 1.52 -4.47 15.02
N CYS A 96 2.22 -4.54 13.90
CA CYS A 96 3.17 -5.61 13.62
C CYS A 96 4.36 -5.59 14.59
N ILE A 97 4.97 -4.43 14.83
CA ILE A 97 6.05 -4.29 15.81
C ILE A 97 5.58 -4.72 17.21
N LYS A 98 4.40 -4.26 17.62
CA LYS A 98 3.84 -4.61 18.94
C LYS A 98 3.54 -6.10 19.07
N ALA A 99 3.04 -6.74 18.02
CA ALA A 99 2.82 -8.20 18.00
C ALA A 99 4.14 -8.95 18.20
N LEU A 100 5.22 -8.55 17.52
CA LEU A 100 6.55 -9.14 17.67
C LEU A 100 7.16 -8.92 19.06
N GLN A 101 6.99 -7.73 19.64
CA GLN A 101 7.56 -7.38 20.95
C GLN A 101 6.83 -8.04 22.12
N THR A 102 5.52 -8.21 21.99
CA THR A 102 4.68 -8.64 23.13
C THR A 102 4.13 -10.05 22.99
N GLY A 103 4.22 -10.65 21.81
CA GLY A 103 3.55 -11.93 21.50
C GLY A 103 2.01 -11.85 21.49
N LYS A 104 1.41 -10.67 21.69
CA LYS A 104 -0.03 -10.48 21.77
C LYS A 104 -0.63 -10.13 20.42
N ASP A 105 -1.77 -10.72 20.09
CA ASP A 105 -2.55 -10.41 18.91
C ASP A 105 -2.85 -8.90 18.84
N GLN A 106 -2.79 -8.36 17.63
CA GLN A 106 -3.19 -6.99 17.32
C GLN A 106 -4.27 -7.01 16.25
N GLU A 107 -5.08 -5.96 16.22
CA GLU A 107 -6.10 -5.79 15.19
C GLU A 107 -6.11 -4.36 14.69
N ILE A 108 -6.25 -4.21 13.35
CA ILE A 108 -6.41 -2.91 12.70
C ILE A 108 -7.25 -3.05 11.43
N ARG A 109 -8.37 -2.32 11.35
CA ARG A 109 -9.23 -2.27 10.15
C ARG A 109 -9.63 -3.65 9.62
N GLY A 110 -9.92 -4.62 10.51
CA GLY A 110 -10.30 -5.99 10.15
C GLY A 110 -9.13 -6.88 9.76
N LEU A 111 -7.90 -6.41 9.87
CA LEU A 111 -6.69 -7.22 9.75
C LEU A 111 -6.29 -7.70 11.14
N ARG A 112 -6.08 -9.02 11.31
CA ARG A 112 -5.59 -9.59 12.56
C ARG A 112 -4.12 -9.95 12.41
N ILE A 113 -3.27 -9.40 13.29
CA ILE A 113 -1.82 -9.54 13.26
C ILE A 113 -1.40 -10.44 14.42
N ARG A 114 -0.60 -11.47 14.13
CA ARG A 114 -0.09 -12.42 15.12
C ARG A 114 1.39 -12.69 14.94
N TYR A 115 2.08 -12.89 16.04
CA TYR A 115 3.39 -13.55 16.05
C TYR A 115 3.17 -15.02 16.44
N GLU A 116 3.31 -15.90 15.47
CA GLU A 116 3.16 -17.36 15.62
C GLU A 116 4.55 -17.96 15.78
N CYS A 117 4.92 -18.23 17.04
CA CYS A 117 6.20 -18.85 17.39
C CYS A 117 6.10 -20.36 17.14
N GLU A 118 7.09 -20.92 16.45
CA GLU A 118 7.19 -22.36 16.18
C GLU A 118 5.95 -23.01 15.53
N ALA A 119 5.14 -22.22 14.85
CA ALA A 119 3.84 -22.64 14.35
C ALA A 119 3.88 -23.71 13.26
N ILE A 120 4.92 -23.72 12.41
CA ILE A 120 5.05 -24.66 11.30
C ILE A 120 6.50 -25.13 11.22
N TYR A 121 6.74 -26.43 11.45
CA TYR A 121 8.07 -27.04 11.42
C TYR A 121 9.12 -26.30 12.27
N GLY A 122 8.74 -25.80 13.44
CA GLY A 122 9.66 -25.04 14.31
C GLY A 122 10.03 -23.64 13.77
N GLN A 123 9.32 -23.13 12.77
CA GLN A 123 9.54 -21.80 12.23
C GLN A 123 8.57 -20.79 12.84
N SER A 124 9.09 -19.59 13.11
CA SER A 124 8.29 -18.46 13.58
C SER A 124 7.80 -17.62 12.40
N PHE A 125 6.60 -17.06 12.52
CA PHE A 125 5.99 -16.20 11.52
C PHE A 125 5.35 -14.98 12.17
N LEU A 126 5.53 -13.82 11.53
CA LEU A 126 4.56 -12.74 11.68
C LEU A 126 3.47 -13.00 10.62
N THR A 127 2.21 -13.09 11.05
CA THR A 127 1.08 -13.32 10.15
C THR A 127 0.12 -12.13 10.17
N ILE A 128 -0.46 -11.84 8.99
CA ILE A 128 -1.55 -10.88 8.84
C ILE A 128 -2.71 -11.62 8.23
N GLN A 129 -3.75 -11.86 9.01
CA GLN A 129 -4.98 -12.46 8.53
C GLN A 129 -5.88 -11.41 7.89
N LEU A 130 -6.30 -11.69 6.67
CA LEU A 130 -7.18 -10.87 5.84
C LEU A 130 -8.65 -11.12 6.20
N PRO A 131 -9.60 -10.24 5.80
CA PRO A 131 -11.03 -10.45 6.00
C PRO A 131 -11.58 -11.76 5.41
N SER A 132 -10.95 -12.28 4.36
CA SER A 132 -11.26 -13.59 3.76
C SER A 132 -10.88 -14.80 4.64
N GLY A 133 -10.14 -14.58 5.73
CA GLY A 133 -9.53 -15.62 6.55
C GLY A 133 -8.15 -16.08 6.08
N ARG A 134 -7.75 -15.77 4.86
CA ARG A 134 -6.41 -16.06 4.33
C ARG A 134 -5.34 -15.25 5.06
N LYS A 135 -4.15 -15.82 5.21
CA LYS A 135 -3.03 -15.17 5.91
C LYS A 135 -1.90 -14.80 4.93
N LEU A 136 -1.26 -13.67 5.19
CA LEU A 136 0.07 -13.33 4.70
C LEU A 136 1.09 -13.77 5.74
N PHE A 137 2.21 -14.33 5.29
CA PHE A 137 3.25 -14.90 6.15
C PHE A 137 4.58 -14.17 5.91
N TYR A 138 5.22 -13.78 7.02
CA TYR A 138 6.56 -13.20 7.04
C TYR A 138 7.46 -14.09 7.89
N PRO A 139 8.27 -14.97 7.26
CA PRO A 139 9.04 -16.00 7.97
C PRO A 139 10.19 -15.41 8.79
N LYS A 140 10.49 -16.04 9.94
CA LYS A 140 11.59 -15.67 10.83
C LYS A 140 11.67 -14.16 11.09
N PRO A 141 10.57 -13.54 11.57
CA PRO A 141 10.51 -12.11 11.76
C PRO A 141 11.37 -11.69 12.94
N TYR A 142 12.05 -10.54 12.81
CA TYR A 142 12.78 -9.90 13.88
C TYR A 142 12.75 -8.37 13.75
N ILE A 143 13.06 -7.68 14.83
CA ILE A 143 13.15 -6.22 14.87
C ILE A 143 14.62 -5.83 14.86
N LYS A 144 14.98 -4.92 13.97
CA LYS A 144 16.30 -4.30 13.89
C LYS A 144 16.11 -2.83 13.52
N ASP A 145 16.91 -1.93 14.08
CA ASP A 145 16.85 -0.52 13.72
C ASP A 145 17.26 -0.29 12.28
N ASN A 146 16.54 0.61 11.63
CA ASN A 146 16.84 1.05 10.27
C ASN A 146 17.93 2.16 10.29
N GLN A 147 18.26 2.68 9.11
CA GLN A 147 19.24 3.76 8.94
C GLN A 147 18.90 5.09 9.64
N PHE A 148 17.71 5.19 10.25
CA PHE A 148 17.22 6.36 11.00
C PHE A 148 17.07 6.05 12.50
N ASP A 149 17.73 5.00 13.01
CA ASP A 149 17.66 4.51 14.39
C ASP A 149 16.21 4.28 14.87
N LYS A 150 15.35 3.77 13.97
CA LYS A 150 13.96 3.43 14.28
C LYS A 150 13.73 1.94 14.09
N PRO A 151 12.96 1.29 14.99
CA PRO A 151 12.62 -0.11 14.86
C PRO A 151 11.95 -0.42 13.51
N ALA A 152 12.54 -1.35 12.78
CA ALA A 152 12.02 -1.86 11.51
C ALA A 152 11.84 -3.37 11.58
N ILE A 153 10.84 -3.86 10.86
CA ILE A 153 10.52 -5.27 10.77
C ILE A 153 11.39 -5.88 9.67
N HIS A 154 12.11 -6.92 10.02
CA HIS A 154 12.87 -7.76 9.10
C HIS A 154 12.28 -9.17 9.08
N PHE A 155 12.37 -9.84 7.96
CA PHE A 155 11.92 -11.21 7.78
C PHE A 155 12.76 -11.86 6.68
N PHE A 156 12.65 -13.19 6.52
CA PHE A 156 13.34 -13.88 5.44
C PHE A 156 12.41 -14.02 4.24
N SER A 157 12.90 -13.61 3.08
CA SER A 157 12.23 -13.74 1.79
C SER A 157 13.03 -14.68 0.89
N GLN A 158 12.37 -15.33 -0.06
CA GLN A 158 13.00 -16.21 -1.03
C GLN A 158 13.04 -15.54 -2.40
N LYS A 159 14.24 -15.48 -2.98
CA LYS A 159 14.44 -15.09 -4.37
C LYS A 159 15.15 -16.22 -5.11
N ASN A 160 14.50 -16.76 -6.12
CA ASN A 160 14.91 -18.01 -6.75
C ASN A 160 15.00 -19.14 -5.69
N THR A 161 16.17 -19.74 -5.47
CA THR A 161 16.39 -20.82 -4.50
C THR A 161 17.03 -20.36 -3.19
N LYS A 162 17.37 -19.07 -3.05
CA LYS A 162 18.10 -18.55 -1.89
C LYS A 162 17.19 -17.75 -0.96
N TRP A 163 17.33 -17.97 0.33
CA TRP A 163 16.73 -17.17 1.39
C TRP A 163 17.65 -16.02 1.76
N TYR A 164 17.08 -14.83 1.92
CA TYR A 164 17.80 -13.62 2.32
C TYR A 164 16.94 -12.76 3.26
N PRO A 165 17.58 -11.99 4.16
CA PRO A 165 16.86 -11.07 5.01
C PRO A 165 16.37 -9.87 4.19
N GLU A 166 15.12 -9.50 4.41
CA GLU A 166 14.46 -8.32 3.81
C GLU A 166 13.82 -7.48 4.90
N SER A 167 13.87 -6.16 4.75
CA SER A 167 13.16 -5.24 5.64
C SER A 167 11.81 -4.86 5.05
N THR A 168 10.84 -4.58 5.93
CA THR A 168 9.52 -4.06 5.53
C THR A 168 9.11 -2.89 6.41
N TYR A 169 8.10 -2.17 5.94
CA TYR A 169 7.55 -0.98 6.59
C TYR A 169 6.04 -0.88 6.33
N GLY A 170 5.37 0.03 7.01
CA GLY A 170 3.91 0.13 6.97
C GLY A 170 3.30 0.25 5.58
N GLY A 171 3.94 1.03 4.69
CA GLY A 171 3.50 1.16 3.30
C GLY A 171 3.56 -0.16 2.53
N LYS A 172 4.66 -0.92 2.67
CA LYS A 172 4.82 -2.22 2.01
C LYS A 172 3.87 -3.27 2.57
N LEU A 173 3.68 -3.29 3.89
CA LEU A 173 2.69 -4.14 4.53
C LEU A 173 1.27 -3.82 4.05
N THR A 174 0.94 -2.53 3.91
CA THR A 174 -0.35 -2.07 3.38
C THR A 174 -0.53 -2.47 1.93
N GLU A 175 0.50 -2.32 1.08
CA GLU A 175 0.50 -2.78 -0.31
C GLU A 175 0.16 -4.27 -0.39
N ASN A 176 0.87 -5.10 0.37
CA ASN A 176 0.67 -6.54 0.38
C ASN A 176 -0.78 -6.92 0.80
N CYS A 177 -1.31 -6.25 1.83
CA CYS A 177 -2.68 -6.48 2.29
C CYS A 177 -3.72 -6.07 1.23
N VAL A 178 -3.57 -4.88 0.63
CA VAL A 178 -4.52 -4.36 -0.36
C VAL A 178 -4.53 -5.24 -1.62
N GLN A 179 -3.36 -5.62 -2.13
CA GLN A 179 -3.25 -6.50 -3.29
C GLN A 179 -3.84 -7.89 -3.01
N ALA A 180 -3.57 -8.43 -1.81
CA ALA A 180 -4.11 -9.72 -1.42
C ALA A 180 -5.64 -9.71 -1.26
N ILE A 181 -6.21 -8.65 -0.68
CA ILE A 181 -7.67 -8.48 -0.57
C ILE A 181 -8.29 -8.32 -1.97
N ALA A 182 -7.69 -7.54 -2.85
CA ALA A 182 -8.17 -7.38 -4.23
C ALA A 182 -8.19 -8.73 -4.98
N ARG A 183 -7.15 -9.56 -4.80
CA ARG A 183 -7.10 -10.91 -5.34
C ARG A 183 -8.23 -11.79 -4.78
N ASP A 184 -8.51 -11.71 -3.48
CA ASP A 184 -9.57 -12.49 -2.84
C ASP A 184 -10.95 -12.09 -3.38
N CYS A 185 -11.20 -10.78 -3.57
CA CYS A 185 -12.42 -10.28 -4.22
C CYS A 185 -12.56 -10.78 -5.65
N LEU A 186 -11.48 -10.77 -6.44
CA LEU A 186 -11.51 -11.29 -7.81
C LEU A 186 -11.79 -12.78 -7.84
N ALA A 187 -11.17 -13.57 -6.95
CA ALA A 187 -11.39 -15.01 -6.87
C ALA A 187 -12.86 -15.33 -6.54
N ASP A 188 -13.45 -14.63 -5.58
CA ASP A 188 -14.88 -14.79 -5.22
C ASP A 188 -15.81 -14.46 -6.41
N LEU A 189 -15.51 -13.38 -7.14
CA LEU A 189 -16.26 -13.02 -8.35
C LEU A 189 -16.17 -14.08 -9.44
N LEU A 190 -14.98 -14.63 -9.70
CA LEU A 190 -14.79 -15.69 -10.70
C LEU A 190 -15.57 -16.96 -10.34
N ILE A 191 -15.55 -17.37 -9.08
CA ILE A 191 -16.33 -18.53 -8.59
C ILE A 191 -17.83 -18.30 -8.80
N LYS A 192 -18.33 -17.11 -8.48
CA LYS A 192 -19.74 -16.75 -8.65
C LYS A 192 -20.17 -16.71 -10.12
N LEU A 193 -19.29 -16.24 -11.01
CA LEU A 193 -19.54 -16.24 -12.45
C LEU A 193 -19.58 -17.66 -13.01
N ASP A 194 -18.59 -18.50 -12.67
CA ASP A 194 -18.53 -19.89 -13.11
C ASP A 194 -19.78 -20.69 -12.68
N SER A 195 -20.23 -20.51 -11.43
CA SER A 195 -21.46 -21.16 -10.96
C SER A 195 -22.71 -20.73 -11.72
N ARG A 196 -22.82 -19.45 -12.12
CA ARG A 196 -23.95 -18.95 -12.93
C ARG A 196 -23.92 -19.47 -14.35
N LEU A 197 -22.73 -19.56 -14.97
CA LEU A 197 -22.59 -20.08 -16.34
C LEU A 197 -22.90 -21.57 -16.45
N LYS A 198 -22.65 -22.35 -15.39
CA LYS A 198 -22.97 -23.79 -15.33
C LYS A 198 -24.44 -24.07 -15.04
N SER A 199 -25.21 -23.08 -14.60
CA SER A 199 -26.65 -23.21 -14.29
C SER A 199 -27.55 -22.87 -15.49
N HIS A 200 -26.99 -22.55 -16.64
CA HIS A 200 -27.64 -22.35 -17.92
C HIS A 200 -27.15 -23.36 -18.98
#